data_6637a391d89393ebb961ed2373834fbb
#
_entry.id   6637a391d89393ebb961ed2373834fbb
#
_cell.length_a   1.000
_cell.length_b   1.000
_cell.length_c   1.000
_cell.angle_alpha   90.00
_cell.angle_beta   90.00
_cell.angle_gamma   90.00
#
_symmetry.space_group_name_H-M   'P 1'
#
loop_
_entity.id
_entity.type
_entity.pdbx_description
1 polymer ?
#
loop_
_entity_poly.entity_id
_entity_poly.type
_entity_poly.pdbx_seq_one_letter_code
_entity_poly.pdbx_strand_id
1 'polypeptide(L)'
;EENATATEVYPVLYTINNNSETAIEKVATEAENLTFQSSIANNGEYALAQTGANYSDVKITWKSDNAAAVVTGDKLVVTLPKADEVVKLTATLTCGKETATKTIEVKLYAGAKSYADIVDMAYGLADGSALDGTYRLYGVITKIDTAWSDQYNNITVTIQIGDKADKLIMCYRLKGDGAKDLKVGDAITVEGRL
;
A
#
# COMPACT_ATOMS: atom_id res chain seq x y z
N GLU A 1 17.97 53.39 -74.74
CA GLU A 1 18.31 53.36 -73.28
C GLU A 1 17.32 52.42 -72.60
N GLU A 2 17.76 51.23 -72.27
CA GLU A 2 16.97 50.26 -71.50
C GLU A 2 17.04 50.57 -69.99
N ASN A 3 15.92 50.91 -69.45
CA ASN A 3 15.76 51.16 -68.03
C ASN A 3 15.68 49.83 -67.30
N ALA A 4 16.81 49.40 -66.66
CA ALA A 4 16.85 48.24 -65.86
C ALA A 4 16.03 48.47 -64.57
N THR A 5 14.85 47.88 -64.50
CA THR A 5 14.06 47.82 -63.28
C THR A 5 14.76 46.98 -62.25
N ALA A 6 15.26 47.56 -61.17
CA ALA A 6 15.78 46.81 -60.04
C ALA A 6 14.65 45.98 -59.40
N THR A 7 14.78 44.67 -59.44
CA THR A 7 13.90 43.75 -58.72
C THR A 7 14.28 43.80 -57.23
N GLU A 8 13.47 44.47 -56.44
CA GLU A 8 13.62 44.41 -54.97
C GLU A 8 13.38 42.96 -54.50
N VAL A 9 14.46 42.33 -54.04
CA VAL A 9 14.35 41.04 -53.37
C VAL A 9 14.07 41.28 -51.89
N TYR A 10 12.83 41.08 -51.50
CA TYR A 10 12.47 41.08 -50.09
C TYR A 10 12.95 39.78 -49.45
N PRO A 11 13.77 39.80 -48.38
CA PRO A 11 14.13 38.62 -47.68
C PRO A 11 12.87 38.06 -46.99
N VAL A 12 12.41 36.89 -47.42
CA VAL A 12 11.36 36.19 -46.72
C VAL A 12 12.00 35.56 -45.49
N LEU A 13 11.73 36.11 -44.32
CA LEU A 13 12.07 35.51 -43.04
C LEU A 13 11.19 34.26 -42.85
N TYR A 14 11.77 33.09 -43.12
CA TYR A 14 11.16 31.84 -42.68
C TYR A 14 11.46 31.68 -41.20
N THR A 15 10.45 31.87 -40.35
CA THR A 15 10.51 31.39 -38.97
C THR A 15 10.42 29.88 -39.06
N ILE A 16 11.52 29.20 -38.93
CA ILE A 16 11.52 27.74 -38.71
C ILE A 16 11.02 27.59 -37.27
N ASN A 17 9.71 27.36 -37.11
CA ASN A 17 9.19 26.82 -35.89
C ASN A 17 9.67 25.37 -35.82
N ASN A 18 10.84 25.17 -35.22
CA ASN A 18 11.28 23.82 -34.88
C ASN A 18 10.37 23.39 -33.72
N ASN A 19 9.26 22.74 -34.06
CA ASN A 19 8.24 22.28 -33.13
C ASN A 19 8.71 21.01 -32.35
N SER A 20 10.02 20.71 -32.39
CA SER A 20 10.61 19.67 -31.56
C SER A 20 10.93 20.27 -30.20
N GLU A 21 10.20 19.85 -29.18
CA GLU A 21 10.49 20.23 -27.81
C GLU A 21 11.92 19.82 -27.43
N THR A 22 12.57 20.72 -26.72
CA THR A 22 13.93 20.52 -26.21
C THR A 22 13.93 19.43 -25.13
N ALA A 23 15.08 18.83 -24.88
CA ALA A 23 15.21 17.81 -23.82
C ALA A 23 14.80 18.36 -22.44
N ILE A 24 15.05 19.66 -22.16
CA ILE A 24 14.62 20.33 -20.93
C ILE A 24 13.09 20.37 -20.85
N GLU A 25 12.42 20.81 -21.90
CA GLU A 25 10.96 20.89 -21.96
C GLU A 25 10.33 19.50 -21.79
N LYS A 26 10.90 18.49 -22.44
CA LYS A 26 10.42 17.10 -22.32
C LYS A 26 10.49 16.57 -20.89
N VAL A 27 11.66 16.70 -20.20
CA VAL A 27 11.75 16.22 -18.81
C VAL A 27 10.89 17.02 -17.85
N ALA A 28 10.68 18.32 -18.10
CA ALA A 28 9.81 19.16 -17.30
C ALA A 28 8.34 18.75 -17.47
N THR A 29 7.87 18.62 -18.71
CA THR A 29 6.50 18.18 -19.03
C THR A 29 6.20 16.81 -18.44
N GLU A 30 7.13 15.83 -18.59
CA GLU A 30 6.93 14.51 -18.02
C GLU A 30 6.96 14.53 -16.49
N ALA A 31 7.81 15.34 -15.86
CA ALA A 31 7.83 15.48 -14.41
C ALA A 31 6.53 16.09 -13.87
N GLU A 32 5.93 17.06 -14.55
CA GLU A 32 4.62 17.61 -14.18
C GLU A 32 3.52 16.56 -14.24
N ASN A 33 3.47 15.79 -15.32
CA ASN A 33 2.41 14.84 -15.62
C ASN A 33 2.60 13.46 -14.95
N LEU A 34 3.81 13.13 -14.48
CA LEU A 34 4.08 11.85 -13.84
C LEU A 34 3.23 11.71 -12.57
N THR A 35 2.44 10.66 -12.52
CA THR A 35 1.61 10.33 -11.38
C THR A 35 1.86 8.91 -10.90
N PHE A 36 1.56 8.68 -9.65
CA PHE A 36 1.46 7.36 -9.05
C PHE A 36 0.29 7.37 -8.06
N GLN A 37 -0.19 6.21 -7.66
CA GLN A 37 -1.29 6.16 -6.69
C GLN A 37 -0.90 6.80 -5.36
N SER A 38 -1.83 7.54 -4.74
CA SER A 38 -1.59 8.28 -3.50
C SER A 38 -1.59 7.40 -2.25
N SER A 39 -2.10 6.15 -2.35
CA SER A 39 -2.15 5.23 -1.22
C SER A 39 -2.13 3.77 -1.66
N ILE A 40 -1.63 2.89 -0.76
CA ILE A 40 -1.55 1.44 -0.94
C ILE A 40 -2.06 0.76 0.32
N ALA A 41 -2.99 -0.18 0.16
CA ALA A 41 -3.63 -0.93 1.24
C ALA A 41 -3.40 -2.45 1.17
N ASN A 42 -2.60 -2.94 0.23
CA ASN A 42 -2.31 -4.36 0.06
C ASN A 42 -0.81 -4.60 -0.16
N ASN A 43 -0.31 -5.71 0.36
CA ASN A 43 1.00 -6.21 -0.06
C ASN A 43 0.98 -6.53 -1.55
N GLY A 44 2.08 -6.31 -2.24
CA GLY A 44 2.17 -6.64 -3.65
C GLY A 44 3.23 -5.88 -4.42
N GLU A 45 3.20 -6.08 -5.73
CA GLU A 45 4.07 -5.42 -6.69
C GLU A 45 3.25 -4.41 -7.51
N TYR A 46 3.75 -3.20 -7.63
CA TYR A 46 3.10 -2.09 -8.31
C TYR A 46 4.01 -1.58 -9.41
N ALA A 47 3.54 -1.55 -10.64
CA ALA A 47 4.33 -1.13 -11.79
C ALA A 47 4.74 0.34 -11.69
N LEU A 48 5.99 0.62 -12.01
CA LEU A 48 6.58 1.95 -12.08
C LEU A 48 6.88 2.29 -13.54
N ALA A 49 6.47 3.47 -13.99
CA ALA A 49 6.76 3.95 -15.33
C ALA A 49 8.30 4.05 -15.53
N GLN A 50 8.79 3.48 -16.62
CA GLN A 50 10.22 3.47 -16.98
C GLN A 50 10.55 4.49 -18.07
N THR A 51 9.53 5.03 -18.73
CA THR A 51 9.64 6.04 -19.79
C THR A 51 8.53 7.05 -19.66
N GLY A 52 8.75 8.25 -20.21
CA GLY A 52 7.71 9.27 -20.28
C GLY A 52 6.48 8.80 -21.06
N ALA A 53 5.32 9.29 -20.68
CA ALA A 53 4.04 8.99 -21.34
C ALA A 53 3.88 9.75 -22.66
N ASN A 54 4.37 11.00 -22.72
CA ASN A 54 4.33 11.86 -23.89
C ASN A 54 5.61 11.72 -24.74
N TYR A 55 6.75 11.51 -24.08
CA TYR A 55 8.07 11.44 -24.72
C TYR A 55 8.78 10.15 -24.31
N SER A 56 8.74 9.15 -25.16
CA SER A 56 9.32 7.82 -24.90
C SER A 56 10.86 7.81 -24.81
N ASP A 57 11.52 8.88 -25.26
CA ASP A 57 12.97 9.13 -25.11
C ASP A 57 13.33 9.66 -23.70
N VAL A 58 12.37 10.11 -22.90
CA VAL A 58 12.57 10.40 -21.49
C VAL A 58 12.59 9.08 -20.71
N LYS A 59 13.70 8.79 -20.03
CA LYS A 59 13.85 7.62 -19.16
C LYS A 59 13.56 8.00 -17.72
N ILE A 60 12.91 7.11 -16.98
CA ILE A 60 12.50 7.33 -15.58
C ILE A 60 13.15 6.25 -14.72
N THR A 61 13.82 6.67 -13.66
CA THR A 61 14.33 5.79 -12.62
C THR A 61 13.72 6.19 -11.28
N TRP A 62 13.54 5.21 -10.40
CA TRP A 62 12.83 5.42 -9.15
C TRP A 62 13.68 5.07 -7.94
N LYS A 63 13.43 5.76 -6.83
CA LYS A 63 14.01 5.49 -5.52
C LYS A 63 12.92 5.66 -4.46
N SER A 64 12.91 4.77 -3.48
CA SER A 64 12.09 4.88 -2.27
C SER A 64 12.97 5.21 -1.06
N ASP A 65 12.42 5.94 -0.11
CA ASP A 65 13.04 6.27 1.17
C ASP A 65 12.68 5.31 2.31
N ASN A 66 11.84 4.28 2.03
CA ASN A 66 11.28 3.41 3.05
C ASN A 66 11.45 1.92 2.72
N ALA A 67 11.83 1.13 3.73
CA ALA A 67 12.03 -0.32 3.60
C ALA A 67 10.71 -1.10 3.39
N ALA A 68 9.56 -0.53 3.74
CA ALA A 68 8.24 -1.14 3.48
C ALA A 68 7.83 -1.05 1.99
N ALA A 69 8.53 -0.23 1.19
CA ALA A 69 8.27 -0.07 -0.23
C ALA A 69 9.61 -0.01 -0.98
N VAL A 70 10.03 -1.12 -1.55
CA VAL A 70 11.35 -1.27 -2.19
C VAL A 70 11.21 -1.25 -3.70
N VAL A 71 12.01 -0.40 -4.38
CA VAL A 71 12.08 -0.39 -5.84
C VAL A 71 12.94 -1.57 -6.32
N THR A 72 12.37 -2.42 -7.16
CA THR A 72 13.02 -3.58 -7.75
C THR A 72 12.74 -3.59 -9.24
N GLY A 73 13.71 -3.15 -10.04
CA GLY A 73 13.53 -3.01 -11.49
C GLY A 73 12.44 -2.00 -11.85
N ASP A 74 11.41 -2.46 -12.54
CA ASP A 74 10.24 -1.68 -12.98
C ASP A 74 9.08 -1.73 -12.00
N LYS A 75 9.30 -2.18 -10.75
CA LYS A 75 8.26 -2.38 -9.76
C LYS A 75 8.60 -1.78 -8.41
N LEU A 76 7.58 -1.31 -7.72
CA LEU A 76 7.58 -1.05 -6.29
C LEU A 76 7.04 -2.28 -5.57
N VAL A 77 7.88 -2.96 -4.81
CA VAL A 77 7.49 -4.10 -3.97
C VAL A 77 7.12 -3.58 -2.59
N VAL A 78 5.86 -3.76 -2.20
CA VAL A 78 5.31 -3.25 -0.95
C VAL A 78 5.02 -4.39 0.02
N THR A 79 5.57 -4.26 1.23
CA THR A 79 5.19 -5.03 2.41
C THR A 79 4.61 -4.05 3.42
N LEU A 80 3.30 -4.12 3.66
CA LEU A 80 2.61 -3.14 4.50
C LEU A 80 3.20 -3.10 5.91
N PRO A 81 3.41 -1.90 6.45
CA PRO A 81 3.93 -1.69 7.80
C PRO A 81 2.89 -2.08 8.87
N LYS A 82 3.31 -2.13 10.13
CA LYS A 82 2.41 -2.39 11.27
C LYS A 82 1.53 -1.20 11.64
N ALA A 83 1.92 0.00 11.21
CA ALA A 83 1.18 1.26 11.39
C ALA A 83 1.18 2.03 10.07
N ASP A 84 0.21 2.94 9.89
CA ASP A 84 0.18 3.82 8.72
C ASP A 84 1.49 4.60 8.60
N GLU A 85 2.08 4.61 7.41
CA GLU A 85 3.31 5.33 7.09
C GLU A 85 3.15 6.11 5.78
N VAL A 86 3.95 7.15 5.60
CA VAL A 86 4.09 7.87 4.32
C VAL A 86 5.47 7.57 3.74
N VAL A 87 5.48 7.09 2.53
CA VAL A 87 6.68 6.78 1.75
C VAL A 87 6.88 7.86 0.69
N LYS A 88 8.12 8.31 0.49
CA LYS A 88 8.48 9.22 -0.60
C LYS A 88 9.16 8.44 -1.73
N LEU A 89 8.49 8.42 -2.86
CA LEU A 89 9.04 7.90 -4.11
C LEU A 89 9.64 9.07 -4.89
N THR A 90 10.93 9.00 -5.18
CA THR A 90 11.61 9.98 -6.01
C THR A 90 11.84 9.39 -7.38
N ALA A 91 11.21 10.00 -8.39
CA ALA A 91 11.47 9.73 -9.80
C ALA A 91 12.55 10.68 -10.31
N THR A 92 13.53 10.15 -11.02
CA THR A 92 14.52 10.92 -11.81
C THR A 92 14.24 10.68 -13.29
N LEU A 93 13.89 11.75 -13.99
CA LEU A 93 13.60 11.75 -15.42
C LEU A 93 14.79 12.26 -16.17
N THR A 94 15.19 11.58 -17.25
CA THR A 94 16.40 11.91 -18.02
C THR A 94 16.13 11.89 -19.52
N CYS A 95 16.53 12.94 -20.23
CA CYS A 95 16.54 13.03 -21.69
C CYS A 95 17.87 13.59 -22.15
N GLY A 96 18.70 12.77 -22.80
CA GLY A 96 20.08 13.14 -23.15
C GLY A 96 20.90 13.48 -21.90
N LYS A 97 21.27 14.75 -21.73
CA LYS A 97 22.01 15.26 -20.55
C LYS A 97 21.13 15.95 -19.53
N GLU A 98 19.87 16.19 -19.89
CA GLU A 98 18.93 16.94 -19.05
C GLU A 98 18.21 16.00 -18.10
N THR A 99 18.00 16.50 -16.88
CA THR A 99 17.32 15.75 -15.82
C THR A 99 16.30 16.60 -15.09
N ALA A 100 15.21 15.96 -14.66
CA ALA A 100 14.26 16.52 -13.70
C ALA A 100 13.97 15.48 -12.61
N THR A 101 13.53 15.94 -11.45
CA THR A 101 13.12 15.03 -10.37
C THR A 101 11.70 15.34 -9.92
N LYS A 102 10.94 14.32 -9.56
CA LYS A 102 9.65 14.44 -8.92
C LYS A 102 9.57 13.52 -7.71
N THR A 103 9.12 14.09 -6.59
CA THR A 103 8.82 13.30 -5.40
C THR A 103 7.31 13.13 -5.27
N ILE A 104 6.87 11.89 -5.06
CA ILE A 104 5.48 11.50 -4.88
C ILE A 104 5.35 10.89 -3.49
N GLU A 105 4.45 11.41 -2.67
CA GLU A 105 4.13 10.84 -1.37
C GLU A 105 3.03 9.78 -1.54
N VAL A 106 3.29 8.59 -0.98
CA VAL A 106 2.37 7.46 -1.02
C VAL A 106 2.08 7.04 0.41
N LYS A 107 0.82 7.07 0.81
CA LYS A 107 0.38 6.55 2.10
C LYS A 107 0.30 5.03 2.04
N LEU A 108 1.08 4.34 2.87
CA LEU A 108 0.90 2.92 3.14
C LEU A 108 -0.03 2.77 4.34
N TYR A 109 -1.15 2.07 4.16
CA TYR A 109 -1.98 1.70 5.28
C TYR A 109 -1.34 0.55 6.05
N ALA A 110 -1.58 0.51 7.36
CA ALA A 110 -1.18 -0.62 8.18
C ALA A 110 -1.71 -1.93 7.58
N GLY A 111 -0.84 -2.92 7.46
CA GLY A 111 -1.23 -4.25 7.02
C GLY A 111 -2.22 -4.90 7.98
N ALA A 112 -2.98 -5.90 7.51
CA ALA A 112 -3.83 -6.70 8.37
C ALA A 112 -2.96 -7.30 9.49
N LYS A 113 -3.33 -7.01 10.75
CA LYS A 113 -2.64 -7.58 11.90
C LYS A 113 -2.80 -9.10 11.88
N SER A 114 -1.71 -9.82 12.08
CA SER A 114 -1.81 -11.26 12.31
C SER A 114 -2.61 -11.53 13.59
N TYR A 115 -3.22 -12.70 13.69
CA TYR A 115 -3.90 -13.12 14.92
C TYR A 115 -2.97 -13.07 16.15
N ALA A 116 -1.69 -13.38 15.97
CA ALA A 116 -0.67 -13.28 17.02
C ALA A 116 -0.43 -11.82 17.46
N ASP A 117 -0.34 -10.86 16.53
CA ASP A 117 -0.22 -9.44 16.85
C ASP A 117 -1.44 -8.93 17.62
N ILE A 118 -2.66 -9.37 17.24
CA ILE A 118 -3.90 -9.00 17.94
C ILE A 118 -3.89 -9.52 19.39
N VAL A 119 -3.44 -10.76 19.60
CA VAL A 119 -3.30 -11.33 20.96
C VAL A 119 -2.28 -10.54 21.77
N ASP A 120 -1.12 -10.21 21.20
CA ASP A 120 -0.08 -9.44 21.90
C ASP A 120 -0.60 -8.03 22.28
N MET A 121 -1.40 -7.41 21.42
CA MET A 121 -2.06 -6.14 21.73
C MET A 121 -3.05 -6.27 22.91
N ALA A 122 -3.87 -7.31 22.91
CA ALA A 122 -4.84 -7.56 23.99
C ALA A 122 -4.13 -7.78 25.33
N TYR A 123 -3.07 -8.56 25.35
CA TYR A 123 -2.26 -8.79 26.55
C TYR A 123 -1.42 -7.58 27.00
N GLY A 124 -1.23 -6.59 26.13
CA GLY A 124 -0.59 -5.31 26.48
C GLY A 124 -1.51 -4.28 27.11
N LEU A 125 -2.81 -4.57 27.23
CA LEU A 125 -3.79 -3.67 27.83
C LEU A 125 -3.66 -3.67 29.37
N ALA A 126 -4.03 -2.53 29.97
CA ALA A 126 -4.27 -2.48 31.41
C ALA A 126 -5.56 -3.24 31.77
N ASP A 127 -5.61 -3.79 32.98
CA ASP A 127 -6.80 -4.50 33.48
C ASP A 127 -8.08 -3.65 33.35
N GLY A 128 -9.12 -4.25 32.82
CA GLY A 128 -10.41 -3.59 32.57
C GLY A 128 -10.47 -2.73 31.30
N SER A 129 -9.39 -2.65 30.53
CA SER A 129 -9.35 -2.00 29.23
C SER A 129 -9.77 -2.95 28.12
N ALA A 130 -10.14 -2.42 26.96
CA ALA A 130 -10.49 -3.18 25.78
C ALA A 130 -9.86 -2.53 24.54
N LEU A 131 -9.59 -3.33 23.51
CA LEU A 131 -9.23 -2.82 22.20
C LEU A 131 -10.45 -2.18 21.51
N ASP A 132 -10.21 -1.08 20.79
CA ASP A 132 -11.26 -0.46 19.99
C ASP A 132 -11.63 -1.34 18.80
N GLY A 133 -12.95 -1.53 18.60
CA GLY A 133 -13.50 -2.25 17.46
C GLY A 133 -13.73 -3.74 17.71
N THR A 134 -13.98 -4.44 16.62
CA THR A 134 -14.26 -5.88 16.58
C THR A 134 -13.10 -6.60 15.89
N TYR A 135 -12.66 -7.70 16.46
CA TYR A 135 -11.54 -8.50 15.95
C TYR A 135 -12.02 -9.90 15.60
N ARG A 136 -11.44 -10.43 14.54
CA ARG A 136 -11.63 -11.82 14.12
C ARG A 136 -10.38 -12.60 14.45
N LEU A 137 -10.54 -13.73 15.18
CA LEU A 137 -9.44 -14.61 15.59
C LEU A 137 -9.72 -16.03 15.15
N TYR A 138 -8.67 -16.73 14.73
CA TYR A 138 -8.70 -18.16 14.46
C TYR A 138 -7.78 -18.86 15.47
N GLY A 139 -8.32 -19.89 16.15
CA GLY A 139 -7.56 -20.62 17.15
C GLY A 139 -8.13 -22.01 17.43
N VAL A 140 -7.44 -22.75 18.27
CA VAL A 140 -7.83 -24.10 18.70
C VAL A 140 -8.34 -24.04 20.13
N ILE A 141 -9.50 -24.69 20.41
CA ILE A 141 -10.07 -24.75 21.75
C ILE A 141 -9.16 -25.63 22.65
N THR A 142 -8.65 -25.01 23.70
CA THR A 142 -7.83 -25.70 24.72
C THR A 142 -8.64 -26.09 25.95
N LYS A 143 -9.78 -25.41 26.18
CA LYS A 143 -10.64 -25.66 27.35
C LYS A 143 -12.09 -25.22 27.07
N ILE A 144 -13.04 -25.99 27.59
CA ILE A 144 -14.45 -25.58 27.75
C ILE A 144 -14.59 -25.02 29.17
N ASP A 145 -14.77 -23.72 29.30
CA ASP A 145 -14.88 -23.06 30.62
C ASP A 145 -16.31 -23.15 31.16
N THR A 146 -17.31 -23.00 30.29
CA THR A 146 -18.71 -23.24 30.61
C THR A 146 -19.34 -23.99 29.45
N ALA A 147 -19.94 -25.14 29.74
CA ALA A 147 -20.63 -25.94 28.74
C ALA A 147 -21.81 -25.21 28.10
N TRP A 148 -22.25 -25.68 26.95
CA TRP A 148 -23.41 -25.13 26.26
C TRP A 148 -24.62 -25.03 27.18
N SER A 149 -25.27 -23.89 27.16
CA SER A 149 -26.52 -23.65 27.86
C SER A 149 -27.66 -23.50 26.86
N ASP A 150 -28.60 -24.43 26.84
CA ASP A 150 -29.82 -24.33 26.03
C ASP A 150 -30.69 -23.13 26.44
N GLN A 151 -30.62 -22.71 27.71
CA GLN A 151 -31.37 -21.53 28.22
C GLN A 151 -30.83 -20.22 27.63
N TYR A 152 -29.51 -20.08 27.49
CA TYR A 152 -28.85 -18.84 27.07
C TYR A 152 -28.29 -18.92 25.64
N ASN A 153 -28.37 -20.10 25.02
CA ASN A 153 -27.83 -20.37 23.68
C ASN A 153 -26.37 -19.89 23.53
N ASN A 154 -25.52 -20.29 24.47
CA ASN A 154 -24.09 -19.93 24.43
C ASN A 154 -23.20 -20.94 25.17
N ILE A 155 -21.90 -20.85 24.86
CA ILE A 155 -20.81 -21.61 25.46
C ILE A 155 -19.67 -20.65 25.77
N THR A 156 -18.85 -20.94 26.78
CA THR A 156 -17.60 -20.19 27.02
C THR A 156 -16.42 -21.14 26.87
N VAL A 157 -15.49 -20.76 26.00
CA VAL A 157 -14.32 -21.56 25.70
C VAL A 157 -13.06 -20.72 25.77
N THR A 158 -11.93 -21.37 26.03
CA THR A 158 -10.59 -20.76 25.92
C THR A 158 -9.91 -21.33 24.68
N ILE A 159 -9.35 -20.44 23.85
CA ILE A 159 -8.63 -20.80 22.63
C ILE A 159 -7.16 -20.40 22.70
N GLN A 160 -6.32 -21.19 22.05
CA GLN A 160 -4.93 -20.89 21.74
C GLN A 160 -4.82 -20.45 20.29
N ILE A 161 -4.08 -19.37 20.05
CA ILE A 161 -3.86 -18.82 18.71
C ILE A 161 -2.43 -19.11 18.26
N GLY A 162 -2.30 -19.94 17.23
CA GLY A 162 -1.00 -20.40 16.72
C GLY A 162 -0.18 -21.05 17.83
N ASP A 163 1.06 -20.62 17.99
CA ASP A 163 2.03 -21.10 19.00
C ASP A 163 1.98 -20.33 20.34
N LYS A 164 1.02 -19.38 20.51
CA LYS A 164 0.87 -18.56 21.71
C LYS A 164 0.25 -19.33 22.89
N ALA A 165 0.96 -20.35 23.37
CA ALA A 165 0.48 -21.19 24.50
C ALA A 165 0.42 -20.44 25.85
N ASP A 166 1.17 -19.37 25.99
CA ASP A 166 1.24 -18.49 27.16
C ASP A 166 0.20 -17.37 27.16
N LYS A 167 -0.49 -17.16 26.03
CA LYS A 167 -1.46 -16.08 25.81
C LYS A 167 -2.77 -16.62 25.25
N LEU A 168 -3.56 -17.22 26.14
CA LEU A 168 -4.85 -17.82 25.79
C LEU A 168 -5.96 -16.76 25.78
N ILE A 169 -6.93 -16.89 24.89
CA ILE A 169 -8.08 -15.99 24.79
C ILE A 169 -9.35 -16.70 25.25
N MET A 170 -10.03 -16.16 26.24
CA MET A 170 -11.33 -16.63 26.65
C MET A 170 -12.42 -16.01 25.78
N CYS A 171 -13.15 -16.86 25.06
CA CYS A 171 -14.32 -16.49 24.25
C CYS A 171 -15.59 -16.61 25.11
N TYR A 172 -15.96 -15.51 25.75
CA TYR A 172 -17.07 -15.47 26.69
C TYR A 172 -18.43 -15.42 26.00
N ARG A 173 -19.32 -16.35 26.35
CA ARG A 173 -20.69 -16.47 25.82
C ARG A 173 -20.75 -16.53 24.29
N LEU A 174 -19.89 -17.35 23.72
CA LEU A 174 -19.82 -17.59 22.28
C LEU A 174 -21.16 -18.15 21.78
N LYS A 175 -21.66 -17.63 20.67
CA LYS A 175 -22.88 -18.03 19.98
C LYS A 175 -22.59 -18.30 18.51
N GLY A 176 -23.48 -18.99 17.85
CA GLY A 176 -23.41 -19.25 16.41
C GLY A 176 -23.72 -20.69 16.06
N ASP A 177 -23.81 -20.94 14.76
CA ASP A 177 -24.08 -22.28 14.24
C ASP A 177 -22.94 -23.24 14.61
N GLY A 178 -23.30 -24.41 15.15
CA GLY A 178 -22.34 -25.41 15.61
C GLY A 178 -21.72 -25.14 16.99
N ALA A 179 -21.99 -23.99 17.64
CA ALA A 179 -21.42 -23.68 18.95
C ALA A 179 -21.78 -24.71 20.05
N LYS A 180 -22.93 -25.39 19.93
CA LYS A 180 -23.39 -26.44 20.84
C LYS A 180 -22.48 -27.69 20.83
N ASP A 181 -21.87 -27.98 19.68
CA ASP A 181 -21.14 -29.23 19.46
C ASP A 181 -19.61 -29.07 19.63
N LEU A 182 -19.16 -27.89 20.02
CA LEU A 182 -17.74 -27.56 20.18
C LEU A 182 -17.07 -28.42 21.26
N LYS A 183 -15.83 -28.85 20.98
CA LYS A 183 -14.99 -29.68 21.83
C LYS A 183 -13.58 -29.15 21.95
N VAL A 184 -12.87 -29.52 22.98
CA VAL A 184 -11.43 -29.32 23.08
C VAL A 184 -10.73 -29.96 21.88
N GLY A 185 -9.84 -29.19 21.21
CA GLY A 185 -9.14 -29.60 20.00
C GLY A 185 -9.79 -29.09 18.71
N ASP A 186 -11.03 -28.56 18.73
CA ASP A 186 -11.66 -27.97 17.57
C ASP A 186 -11.00 -26.64 17.20
N ALA A 187 -10.79 -26.43 15.90
CA ALA A 187 -10.33 -25.17 15.35
C ALA A 187 -11.54 -24.29 15.01
N ILE A 188 -11.58 -23.10 15.56
CA ILE A 188 -12.70 -22.17 15.38
C ILE A 188 -12.24 -20.77 14.95
N THR A 189 -13.12 -20.07 14.25
CA THR A 189 -13.01 -18.66 14.02
C THR A 189 -14.05 -17.93 14.87
N VAL A 190 -13.60 -16.97 15.65
CA VAL A 190 -14.47 -16.16 16.52
C VAL A 190 -14.37 -14.69 16.14
N GLU A 191 -15.43 -13.93 16.36
CA GLU A 191 -15.46 -12.50 16.14
C GLU A 191 -16.06 -11.81 17.37
N GLY A 192 -15.39 -10.77 17.86
CA GLY A 192 -15.81 -10.06 19.05
C GLY A 192 -14.89 -8.92 19.45
N ARG A 193 -15.21 -8.29 20.57
CA ARG A 193 -14.34 -7.30 21.22
C ARG A 193 -13.32 -8.02 22.10
N LEU A 194 -12.13 -7.45 22.15
CA LEU A 194 -11.03 -7.90 23.02
C LEU A 194 -10.71 -6.86 24.05
#